data_1f596d0935e95cfbb018e31bbcd4de20
#
_entry.id   1f596d0935e95cfbb018e31bbcd4de20
#
_cell.length_a   1.000
_cell.length_b   1.000
_cell.length_c   1.000
_cell.angle_alpha   90.00
_cell.angle_beta   90.00
_cell.angle_gamma   90.00
#
_symmetry.space_group_name_H-M   'P 1'
#
loop_
_entity.id
_entity.type
_entity.pdbx_description
1 polymer ?
#
loop_
_entity_poly.entity_id
_entity_poly.type
_entity_poly.pdbx_seq_one_letter_code
_entity_poly.pdbx_strand_id
1 'polypeptide(L)'
;MPDTQELQYTGFEQIPVENLNPLVSRQMIWGERTMLARIVLRKGAVVPEHHHENEQMTYIVEGALRFTMGDGRVITVGAGQVLVIPSNLPHSAVAIEDTLDLDIFTPPRADWIAGTDTYLRR
;
A
#
# COMPACT_ATOMS: atom_id res chain seq x y z
N MET A 1 -15.93 -4.48 -12.97
CA MET A 1 -14.71 -3.70 -13.08
C MET A 1 -14.88 -2.57 -14.08
N PRO A 2 -14.53 -1.34 -13.76
CA PRO A 2 -14.64 -0.26 -14.74
C PRO A 2 -13.70 -0.50 -15.93
N ASP A 3 -14.04 0.05 -17.07
CA ASP A 3 -13.14 0.10 -18.20
C ASP A 3 -11.97 1.01 -17.80
N THR A 4 -10.75 0.48 -17.76
CA THR A 4 -9.57 1.21 -17.29
C THR A 4 -9.15 2.33 -18.23
N GLN A 5 -9.71 2.38 -19.45
CA GLN A 5 -9.44 3.45 -20.41
C GLN A 5 -10.45 4.60 -20.28
N GLU A 6 -11.50 4.43 -19.50
CA GLU A 6 -12.47 5.49 -19.28
C GLU A 6 -11.96 6.50 -18.25
N LEU A 7 -12.41 7.74 -18.41
CA LEU A 7 -12.16 8.78 -17.43
C LEU A 7 -12.89 8.44 -16.12
N GLN A 8 -12.17 8.49 -15.01
CA GLN A 8 -12.73 8.25 -13.67
C GLN A 8 -12.54 9.50 -12.81
N TYR A 9 -13.56 9.83 -12.03
CA TYR A 9 -13.51 10.94 -11.10
C TYR A 9 -14.27 10.54 -9.83
N THR A 10 -13.58 10.53 -8.70
CA THR A 10 -14.16 10.12 -7.41
C THR A 10 -13.34 10.67 -6.25
N GLY A 11 -13.84 10.48 -5.03
CA GLY A 11 -13.10 10.75 -3.80
C GLY A 11 -13.03 9.50 -2.94
N PHE A 12 -12.06 9.43 -2.03
CA PHE A 12 -11.91 8.27 -1.15
C PHE A 12 -13.14 8.04 -0.26
N GLU A 13 -13.88 9.09 0.08
CA GLU A 13 -15.13 8.96 0.83
C GLU A 13 -16.19 8.14 0.10
N GLN A 14 -16.08 7.99 -1.23
CA GLN A 14 -16.98 7.23 -2.08
C GLN A 14 -16.44 5.85 -2.44
N ILE A 15 -15.21 5.53 -2.07
CA ILE A 15 -14.58 4.25 -2.35
C ILE A 15 -14.77 3.34 -1.14
N PRO A 16 -15.35 2.15 -1.32
CA PRO A 16 -15.55 1.22 -0.20
C PRO A 16 -14.26 0.90 0.53
N VAL A 17 -14.32 0.86 1.86
CA VAL A 17 -13.20 0.48 2.71
C VAL A 17 -13.15 -1.03 2.83
N GLU A 18 -11.97 -1.61 2.54
CA GLU A 18 -11.71 -3.02 2.81
C GLU A 18 -11.01 -3.13 4.17
N ASN A 19 -11.62 -3.85 5.10
CA ASN A 19 -11.00 -4.15 6.39
C ASN A 19 -10.24 -5.47 6.24
N LEU A 20 -8.91 -5.39 6.09
CA LEU A 20 -8.07 -6.55 5.81
C LEU A 20 -7.80 -7.38 7.06
N ASN A 21 -7.58 -6.69 8.18
CA ASN A 21 -7.45 -7.27 9.52
C ASN A 21 -7.78 -6.17 10.54
N PRO A 22 -7.81 -6.44 11.85
CA PRO A 22 -8.20 -5.44 12.85
C PRO A 22 -7.36 -4.16 12.87
N LEU A 23 -6.14 -4.19 12.31
CA LEU A 23 -5.21 -3.07 12.33
C LEU A 23 -4.99 -2.41 10.98
N VAL A 24 -5.51 -2.99 9.89
CA VAL A 24 -5.24 -2.51 8.53
C VAL A 24 -6.51 -2.43 7.71
N SER A 25 -6.75 -1.26 7.11
CA SER A 25 -7.80 -1.06 6.12
C SER A 25 -7.25 -0.40 4.86
N ARG A 26 -7.96 -0.59 3.75
CA ARG A 26 -7.48 -0.18 2.43
C ARG A 26 -8.63 0.32 1.57
N GLN A 27 -8.35 1.39 0.81
CA GLN A 27 -9.19 1.87 -0.28
C GLN A 27 -8.28 2.03 -1.48
N MET A 28 -8.76 1.70 -2.68
CA MET A 28 -7.93 1.80 -3.87
C MET A 28 -8.74 2.19 -5.10
N ILE A 29 -8.07 2.89 -6.00
CA ILE A 29 -8.56 3.23 -7.33
C ILE A 29 -7.42 2.98 -8.32
N TRP A 30 -7.76 2.53 -9.52
CA TRP A 30 -6.74 2.24 -10.52
C TRP A 30 -7.22 2.54 -11.92
N GLY A 31 -6.27 2.90 -12.76
CA GLY A 31 -6.44 2.99 -14.21
C GLY A 31 -5.76 1.81 -14.89
N GLU A 32 -5.43 1.99 -16.15
CA GLU A 32 -4.77 0.93 -16.92
C GLU A 32 -3.35 0.65 -16.43
N ARG A 33 -2.60 1.69 -16.05
CA ARG A 33 -1.16 1.58 -15.80
C ARG A 33 -0.73 1.88 -14.38
N THR A 34 -1.61 2.42 -13.57
CA THR A 34 -1.25 2.85 -12.22
C THR A 34 -2.40 2.67 -11.25
N MET A 35 -2.05 2.45 -9.98
CA MET A 35 -2.99 2.30 -8.88
C MET A 35 -2.60 3.26 -7.76
N LEU A 36 -3.60 3.89 -7.16
CA LEU A 36 -3.44 4.64 -5.93
C LEU A 36 -4.20 3.92 -4.82
N ALA A 37 -3.52 3.60 -3.73
CA ALA A 37 -4.10 2.95 -2.57
C ALA A 37 -3.93 3.85 -1.34
N ARG A 38 -5.01 4.01 -0.58
CA ARG A 38 -5.01 4.70 0.70
C ARG A 38 -5.12 3.64 1.78
N ILE A 39 -4.11 3.54 2.62
CA ILE A 39 -4.00 2.48 3.62
C ILE A 39 -3.91 3.10 5.00
N VAL A 40 -4.78 2.66 5.89
CA VAL A 40 -4.73 3.03 7.31
C VAL A 40 -4.15 1.85 8.08
N LEU A 41 -3.04 2.09 8.75
CA LEU A 41 -2.36 1.09 9.57
C LEU A 41 -2.31 1.59 11.00
N ARG A 42 -2.91 0.86 11.92
CA ARG A 42 -2.83 1.22 13.33
C ARG A 42 -1.49 0.82 13.90
N LYS A 43 -1.05 1.51 14.94
CA LYS A 43 0.21 1.21 15.62
C LYS A 43 0.32 -0.28 15.92
N GLY A 44 1.45 -0.87 15.55
CA GLY A 44 1.71 -2.29 15.72
C GLY A 44 1.30 -3.16 14.54
N ALA A 45 0.62 -2.60 13.53
CA ALA A 45 0.29 -3.34 12.32
C ALA A 45 1.56 -3.82 11.63
N VAL A 46 1.55 -5.06 11.20
CA VAL A 46 2.68 -5.70 10.51
C VAL A 46 2.27 -6.05 9.09
N VAL A 47 3.07 -5.61 8.13
CA VAL A 47 3.00 -6.08 6.76
C VAL A 47 4.12 -7.10 6.60
N PRO A 48 3.80 -8.40 6.48
CA PRO A 48 4.82 -9.43 6.36
C PRO A 48 5.70 -9.26 5.11
N GLU A 49 6.89 -9.83 5.15
CA GLU A 49 7.78 -9.76 3.99
C GLU A 49 7.11 -10.35 2.75
N HIS A 50 7.18 -9.61 1.67
CA HIS A 50 6.64 -9.99 0.37
C HIS A 50 7.41 -9.25 -0.72
N HIS A 51 7.19 -9.64 -1.96
CA HIS A 51 7.71 -8.93 -3.13
C HIS A 51 6.68 -9.00 -4.24
N HIS A 52 6.78 -8.10 -5.18
CA HIS A 52 5.90 -8.01 -6.34
C HIS A 52 6.62 -7.30 -7.49
N GLU A 53 6.17 -7.57 -8.71
CA GLU A 53 6.77 -6.94 -9.89
C GLU A 53 6.50 -5.45 -9.98
N ASN A 54 5.44 -4.98 -9.33
CA ASN A 54 5.05 -3.57 -9.35
C ASN A 54 6.15 -2.71 -8.71
N GLU A 55 6.46 -1.60 -9.36
CA GLU A 55 7.18 -0.52 -8.68
C GLU A 55 6.23 0.12 -7.68
N GLN A 56 6.71 0.41 -6.48
CA GLN A 56 5.91 0.99 -5.41
C GLN A 56 6.49 2.32 -4.96
N MET A 57 5.64 3.32 -4.85
CA MET A 57 5.98 4.59 -4.24
C MET A 57 5.08 4.78 -3.02
N THR A 58 5.68 4.91 -1.85
CA THR A 58 4.98 5.06 -0.57
C THR A 58 5.16 6.47 -0.05
N TYR A 59 4.06 7.18 0.15
CA TYR A 59 4.05 8.51 0.74
C TYR A 59 3.29 8.47 2.06
N ILE A 60 3.97 8.85 3.15
CA ILE A 60 3.35 8.87 4.48
C ILE A 60 2.74 10.25 4.71
N VAL A 61 1.42 10.29 4.89
CA VAL A 61 0.69 11.52 5.20
C VAL A 61 0.76 11.82 6.69
N GLU A 62 0.53 10.80 7.52
CA GLU A 62 0.58 10.89 8.98
C GLU A 62 1.20 9.61 9.53
N GLY A 63 1.92 9.72 10.63
CA GLY A 63 2.51 8.57 11.32
C GLY A 63 3.88 8.20 10.79
N ALA A 64 4.24 6.93 10.91
CA ALA A 64 5.52 6.41 10.45
C ALA A 64 5.48 4.90 10.28
N LEU A 65 6.10 4.42 9.20
CA LEU A 65 6.32 3.00 8.93
C LEU A 65 7.80 2.70 8.94
N ARG A 66 8.19 1.62 9.61
CA ARG A 66 9.56 1.12 9.55
C ARG A 66 9.60 -0.05 8.59
N PHE A 67 10.31 0.14 7.49
CA PHE A 67 10.52 -0.88 6.46
C PHE A 67 11.81 -1.64 6.71
N THR A 68 11.76 -2.96 6.50
CA THR A 68 12.94 -3.81 6.45
C THR A 68 13.00 -4.42 5.06
N MET A 69 14.07 -4.13 4.32
CA MET A 69 14.28 -4.66 2.97
C MET A 69 14.93 -6.03 3.03
N GLY A 70 14.72 -6.83 1.97
CA GLY A 70 15.32 -8.17 1.89
C GLY A 70 16.84 -8.18 1.90
N ASP A 71 17.48 -7.05 1.56
CA ASP A 71 18.94 -6.88 1.62
C ASP A 71 19.44 -6.41 2.99
N GLY A 72 18.54 -6.30 3.98
CA GLY A 72 18.87 -5.93 5.35
C GLY A 72 18.79 -4.47 5.69
N ARG A 73 18.57 -3.58 4.72
CA ARG A 73 18.41 -2.15 5.01
C ARG A 73 17.12 -1.93 5.80
N VAL A 74 17.17 -1.04 6.79
CA VAL A 74 16.02 -0.62 7.58
C VAL A 74 15.83 0.87 7.40
N ILE A 75 14.61 1.26 7.00
CA ILE A 75 14.29 2.66 6.70
C ILE A 75 12.98 3.01 7.40
N THR A 76 13.01 4.05 8.23
CA THR A 76 11.78 4.59 8.83
C THR A 76 11.31 5.77 7.99
N VAL A 77 10.10 5.64 7.44
CA VAL A 77 9.47 6.67 6.61
C VAL A 77 8.44 7.37 7.47
N GLY A 78 8.64 8.66 7.73
CA GLY A 78 7.73 9.47 8.53
C GLY A 78 6.87 10.39 7.69
N ALA A 79 6.01 11.15 8.35
CA ALA A 79 5.09 12.07 7.70
C ALA A 79 5.81 13.02 6.73
N GLY A 80 5.29 13.14 5.52
CA GLY A 80 5.86 13.97 4.47
C GLY A 80 7.01 13.33 3.70
N GLN A 81 7.41 12.11 4.05
CA GLN A 81 8.52 11.42 3.40
C GLN A 81 8.02 10.38 2.40
N VAL A 82 8.86 10.08 1.44
CA VAL A 82 8.55 9.15 0.33
C VAL A 82 9.62 8.08 0.24
N LEU A 83 9.19 6.84 0.05
CA LEU A 83 10.06 5.71 -0.24
C LEU A 83 9.68 5.11 -1.59
N VAL A 84 10.66 4.94 -2.48
CA VAL A 84 10.45 4.22 -3.74
C VAL A 84 11.06 2.82 -3.61
N ILE A 85 10.22 1.79 -3.81
CA ILE A 85 10.63 0.40 -3.71
C ILE A 85 10.67 -0.18 -5.13
N PRO A 86 11.86 -0.60 -5.61
CA PRO A 86 11.99 -1.19 -6.94
C PRO A 86 11.22 -2.49 -7.08
N SER A 87 10.92 -2.85 -8.33
CA SER A 87 10.31 -4.13 -8.68
C SER A 87 11.06 -5.29 -8.03
N ASN A 88 10.30 -6.20 -7.43
CA ASN A 88 10.77 -7.47 -6.84
C ASN A 88 11.74 -7.37 -5.66
N LEU A 89 11.97 -6.19 -5.11
CA LEU A 89 12.75 -6.08 -3.87
C LEU A 89 11.88 -6.54 -2.68
N PRO A 90 12.25 -7.60 -1.97
CA PRO A 90 11.49 -8.05 -0.81
C PRO A 90 11.48 -6.98 0.29
N HIS A 91 10.34 -6.79 0.91
CA HIS A 91 10.18 -5.80 1.97
C HIS A 91 9.07 -6.18 2.94
N SER A 92 9.21 -5.70 4.16
CA SER A 92 8.20 -5.79 5.22
C SER A 92 8.08 -4.42 5.88
N ALA A 93 7.02 -4.22 6.65
CA ALA A 93 6.83 -2.95 7.35
C ALA A 93 6.12 -3.16 8.69
N VAL A 94 6.41 -2.26 9.63
CA VAL A 94 5.71 -2.19 10.91
C VAL A 94 5.28 -0.74 11.13
N ALA A 95 4.01 -0.54 11.48
CA ALA A 95 3.51 0.78 11.85
C ALA A 95 3.97 1.10 13.28
N ILE A 96 4.88 2.04 13.42
CA ILE A 96 5.38 2.46 14.74
C ILE A 96 4.47 3.49 15.40
N GLU A 97 3.55 4.05 14.64
CA GLU A 97 2.44 4.92 15.07
C GLU A 97 1.23 4.60 14.21
N ASP A 98 0.07 5.14 14.58
CA ASP A 98 -1.09 5.12 13.68
C ASP A 98 -0.70 5.90 12.42
N THR A 99 -0.87 5.26 11.25
CA THR A 99 -0.31 5.76 10.00
C THR A 99 -1.38 5.84 8.92
N LEU A 100 -1.33 6.94 8.19
CA LEU A 100 -2.05 7.12 6.93
C LEU A 100 -1.03 7.12 5.81
N ASP A 101 -1.11 6.11 4.95
CA ASP A 101 -0.18 5.83 3.87
C ASP A 101 -0.89 5.91 2.51
N LEU A 102 -0.25 6.56 1.55
CA LEU A 102 -0.67 6.53 0.15
C LEU A 102 0.39 5.76 -0.63
N ASP A 103 -0.01 4.63 -1.21
CA ASP A 103 0.84 3.81 -2.06
C ASP A 103 0.44 3.96 -3.52
N ILE A 104 1.43 4.16 -4.37
CA ILE A 104 1.25 4.20 -5.83
C ILE A 104 1.98 2.99 -6.40
N PHE A 105 1.26 2.19 -7.18
CA PHE A 105 1.82 1.00 -7.85
C PHE A 105 1.73 1.12 -9.35
N THR A 106 2.77 0.70 -10.03
CA THR A 106 2.82 0.62 -11.49
C THR A 106 3.44 -0.72 -11.90
N PRO A 107 2.71 -1.60 -12.59
CA PRO A 107 1.28 -1.53 -12.94
C PRO A 107 0.38 -1.74 -11.70
N PRO A 108 -0.94 -1.67 -11.85
CA PRO A 108 -1.86 -1.96 -10.74
C PRO A 108 -1.63 -3.34 -10.14
N ARG A 109 -1.83 -3.47 -8.83
CA ARG A 109 -1.68 -4.73 -8.08
C ARG A 109 -2.82 -5.68 -8.44
N ALA A 110 -2.56 -6.60 -9.36
CA ALA A 110 -3.56 -7.59 -9.79
C ALA A 110 -4.04 -8.48 -8.62
N ASP A 111 -3.15 -8.83 -7.70
CA ASP A 111 -3.48 -9.62 -6.52
C ASP A 111 -4.42 -8.87 -5.56
N TRP A 112 -4.26 -7.55 -5.43
CA TRP A 112 -5.15 -6.73 -4.61
C TRP A 112 -6.53 -6.61 -5.25
N ILE A 113 -6.58 -6.38 -6.57
CA ILE A 113 -7.83 -6.29 -7.32
C ILE A 113 -8.60 -7.61 -7.24
N ALA A 114 -7.90 -8.74 -7.35
CA ALA A 114 -8.50 -10.07 -7.29
C ALA A 114 -8.80 -10.54 -5.86
N GLY A 115 -8.28 -9.85 -4.84
CA GLY A 115 -8.46 -10.26 -3.44
C GLY A 115 -7.66 -11.49 -3.05
N THR A 116 -6.55 -11.77 -3.74
CA THR A 116 -5.70 -12.94 -3.49
C THR A 116 -4.47 -12.63 -2.63
N ASP A 117 -4.37 -11.40 -2.12
CA ASP A 117 -3.27 -10.94 -1.26
C ASP A 117 -3.46 -11.44 0.18
N THR A 118 -3.20 -12.71 0.40
CA THR A 118 -3.47 -13.36 1.68
C THR A 118 -2.56 -12.88 2.82
N TYR A 119 -1.39 -12.34 2.52
CA TYR A 119 -0.42 -11.90 3.53
C TYR A 119 -0.93 -10.72 4.39
N LEU A 120 -1.84 -9.90 3.86
CA LEU A 120 -2.44 -8.79 4.61
C LEU A 120 -3.70 -9.17 5.38
N ARG A 121 -4.26 -10.35 5.11
CA ARG A 121 -5.58 -10.76 5.63
C ARG A 121 -5.51 -11.71 6.81
N ARG A 122 -4.39 -11.76 7.48
CA ARG A 122 -4.17 -12.66 8.61
C ARG A 122 -4.56 -12.04 9.94
#